data_13095b85906ea6ea9df9acd49c347ce7
#
_entry.id   13095b85906ea6ea9df9acd49c347ce7
#
_cell.length_a   1.000
_cell.length_b   1.000
_cell.length_c   1.000
_cell.angle_alpha   90.00
_cell.angle_beta   90.00
_cell.angle_gamma   90.00
#
_symmetry.space_group_name_H-M   'P 1'
#
loop_
_entity.id
_entity.type
_entity.pdbx_description
1 polymer ?
#
loop_
_entity_poly.entity_id
_entity_poly.type
_entity_poly.pdbx_seq_one_letter_code
_entity_poly.pdbx_strand_id
1 'polypeptide(L)'
;MHTVSNAFTGRYPTYSAIWFVCATGAAIAIASALVVMGSVYGGHAMLQDYPVDWTVLGLVRVGGTALAVEFTGREGRFILLLTMLSVLTLVASAAAVIWFPQPLFDAVDEGKPIAVATELALAAALVWLAVTAWRARIFGKLAFLALRPSLILAAMAGVVFLILMEEMSWGQHLFGWGAGELFEANIQHETNLHNFATNKFEAMYYTVAVAAFVVLPHVWPRSVGRMLGSLEFLVPPRAFALAALPVAGLIYQEWNVVPYQIWFFLGLLIALSARGALKRQDDRQARLVSVLVLALVGAQAVFLVKGPGLSHGYEVSEIRELVIAVLVASYAFMLHRRVADAARAVVAERTAGSP
;
A
#
# COMPACT_ATOMS: atom_id res chain seq x y z
N MET A 1 -19.11 23.62 11.05
CA MET A 1 -18.50 22.88 9.91
C MET A 1 -17.21 23.51 9.40
N HIS A 2 -16.80 24.70 9.85
CA HIS A 2 -15.62 25.42 9.37
C HIS A 2 -14.31 25.14 10.12
N THR A 3 -14.33 24.51 11.27
CA THR A 3 -13.17 24.37 12.19
C THR A 3 -12.25 23.19 11.92
N VAL A 4 -12.72 22.14 11.26
CA VAL A 4 -11.86 20.95 10.97
C VAL A 4 -10.98 21.18 9.73
N SER A 5 -11.39 22.05 8.81
CA SER A 5 -10.63 22.34 7.57
C SER A 5 -9.36 23.15 7.80
N ASN A 6 -9.32 24.05 8.80
CA ASN A 6 -8.23 25.00 8.94
C ASN A 6 -6.98 24.51 9.68
N ALA A 7 -7.06 23.36 10.36
CA ALA A 7 -5.92 22.81 11.08
C ALA A 7 -4.90 22.05 10.20
N PHE A 8 -5.21 21.83 8.92
CA PHE A 8 -4.41 21.01 8.00
C PHE A 8 -3.84 21.73 6.78
N THR A 9 -4.07 23.03 6.62
CA THR A 9 -3.59 23.79 5.45
C THR A 9 -2.17 24.30 5.65
N GLY A 10 -1.19 23.41 5.66
CA GLY A 10 0.21 23.76 5.37
C GLY A 10 0.32 24.20 3.92
N ARG A 11 0.84 25.42 3.67
CA ARG A 11 1.13 25.92 2.32
C ARG A 11 2.23 25.09 1.67
N TYR A 12 1.85 24.14 0.80
CA TYR A 12 2.81 23.39 -0.01
C TYR A 12 2.85 23.96 -1.43
N PRO A 13 4.03 24.10 -2.05
CA PRO A 13 4.12 24.64 -3.40
C PRO A 13 3.42 23.72 -4.41
N THR A 14 2.51 24.27 -5.16
CA THR A 14 1.74 23.64 -6.24
C THR A 14 2.62 22.94 -7.29
N TYR A 15 3.85 23.39 -7.45
CA TYR A 15 4.82 22.83 -8.39
C TYR A 15 5.21 21.37 -8.11
N SER A 16 5.17 20.89 -6.86
CA SER A 16 5.54 19.52 -6.53
C SER A 16 4.52 18.48 -7.01
N ALA A 17 3.23 18.81 -7.02
CA ALA A 17 2.18 17.91 -7.49
C ALA A 17 2.21 17.78 -9.03
N ILE A 18 2.37 18.89 -9.74
CA ILE A 18 2.49 18.89 -11.21
C ILE A 18 3.73 18.09 -11.64
N TRP A 19 4.85 18.30 -10.96
CA TRP A 19 6.09 17.58 -11.25
C TRP A 19 5.97 16.06 -10.98
N PHE A 20 5.33 15.67 -9.89
CA PHE A 20 5.06 14.27 -9.58
C PHE A 20 4.15 13.63 -10.64
N VAL A 21 3.09 14.31 -11.06
CA VAL A 21 2.20 13.84 -12.14
C VAL A 21 2.97 13.70 -13.47
N CYS A 22 3.80 14.68 -13.80
CA CYS A 22 4.62 14.63 -15.02
C CYS A 22 5.67 13.50 -14.96
N ALA A 23 6.36 13.34 -13.83
CA ALA A 23 7.34 12.28 -13.65
C ALA A 23 6.68 10.89 -13.65
N THR A 24 5.52 10.76 -13.02
CA THR A 24 4.71 9.53 -13.03
C THR A 24 4.22 9.23 -14.44
N GLY A 25 3.69 10.23 -15.15
CA GLY A 25 3.26 10.10 -16.55
C GLY A 25 4.41 9.69 -17.47
N ALA A 26 5.59 10.28 -17.30
CA ALA A 26 6.79 9.92 -18.05
C ALA A 26 7.25 8.49 -17.72
N ALA A 27 7.27 8.10 -16.45
CA ALA A 27 7.61 6.74 -16.03
C ALA A 27 6.64 5.70 -16.61
N ILE A 28 5.33 5.98 -16.58
CA ILE A 28 4.30 5.14 -17.18
C ILE A 28 4.48 5.06 -18.70
N ALA A 29 4.76 6.18 -19.37
CA ALA A 29 4.97 6.21 -20.81
C ALA A 29 6.21 5.42 -21.22
N ILE A 30 7.33 5.56 -20.50
CA ILE A 30 8.56 4.78 -20.72
C ILE A 30 8.30 3.29 -20.49
N ALA A 31 7.65 2.94 -19.38
CA ALA A 31 7.32 1.57 -19.08
C ALA A 31 6.37 0.96 -20.12
N SER A 32 5.35 1.72 -20.58
CA SER A 32 4.45 1.29 -21.64
C SER A 32 5.19 1.08 -22.97
N ALA A 33 6.13 1.98 -23.32
CA ALA A 33 6.96 1.83 -24.50
C ALA A 33 7.85 0.59 -24.41
N LEU A 34 8.42 0.30 -23.24
CA LEU A 34 9.23 -0.92 -23.01
C LEU A 34 8.39 -2.21 -23.07
N VAL A 35 7.13 -2.17 -22.61
CA VAL A 35 6.19 -3.28 -22.81
C VAL A 35 5.95 -3.55 -24.28
N VAL A 36 5.66 -2.49 -25.05
CA VAL A 36 5.43 -2.61 -26.50
C VAL A 36 6.69 -3.14 -27.19
N MET A 37 7.86 -2.62 -26.86
CA MET A 37 9.14 -3.10 -27.39
C MET A 37 9.39 -4.55 -27.00
N GLY A 38 9.18 -4.95 -25.75
CA GLY A 38 9.32 -6.33 -25.30
C GLY A 38 8.35 -7.29 -26.00
N SER A 39 7.12 -6.88 -26.24
CA SER A 39 6.14 -7.69 -26.99
C SER A 39 6.50 -7.84 -28.47
N VAL A 40 7.13 -6.83 -29.07
CA VAL A 40 7.57 -6.85 -30.48
C VAL A 40 8.85 -7.65 -30.66
N TYR A 41 9.79 -7.61 -29.70
CA TYR A 41 11.09 -8.27 -29.79
C TYR A 41 11.20 -9.60 -29.04
N GLY A 42 10.10 -10.08 -28.48
CA GLY A 42 9.96 -11.48 -28.05
C GLY A 42 10.72 -11.88 -26.79
N GLY A 43 10.84 -11.02 -25.77
CA GLY A 43 11.61 -11.48 -24.65
C GLY A 43 11.30 -10.93 -23.27
N HIS A 44 10.93 -11.82 -22.34
CA HIS A 44 11.05 -11.59 -20.91
C HIS A 44 12.48 -11.17 -20.51
N ALA A 45 13.51 -11.75 -21.12
CA ALA A 45 14.92 -11.43 -20.91
C ALA A 45 15.25 -9.96 -21.20
N MET A 46 14.64 -9.37 -22.21
CA MET A 46 14.95 -7.99 -22.61
C MET A 46 14.52 -6.95 -21.57
N LEU A 47 13.48 -7.23 -20.78
CA LEU A 47 13.01 -6.35 -19.71
C LEU A 47 13.77 -6.54 -18.39
N GLN A 48 14.39 -7.72 -18.19
CA GLN A 48 15.27 -7.98 -17.05
C GLN A 48 16.66 -7.37 -17.25
N ASP A 49 17.15 -7.30 -18.51
CA ASP A 49 18.49 -6.84 -18.85
C ASP A 49 18.55 -5.34 -19.20
N TYR A 50 17.40 -4.67 -19.34
CA TYR A 50 17.40 -3.26 -19.75
C TYR A 50 17.57 -2.34 -18.54
N PRO A 51 18.47 -1.33 -18.60
CA PRO A 51 18.72 -0.39 -17.52
C PRO A 51 17.61 0.66 -17.41
N VAL A 52 16.34 0.24 -17.30
CA VAL A 52 15.19 1.11 -16.98
C VAL A 52 15.48 1.92 -15.73
N ASP A 53 16.19 1.33 -14.83
CA ASP A 53 16.70 1.81 -13.55
C ASP A 53 17.41 3.16 -13.67
N TRP A 54 18.33 3.26 -14.63
CA TRP A 54 19.16 4.46 -14.84
C TRP A 54 18.36 5.62 -15.43
N THR A 55 17.40 5.33 -16.30
CA THR A 55 16.54 6.35 -16.90
C THR A 55 15.60 6.95 -15.85
N VAL A 56 15.01 6.11 -14.99
CA VAL A 56 14.15 6.55 -13.90
C VAL A 56 14.96 7.28 -12.83
N LEU A 57 16.13 6.78 -12.44
CA LEU A 57 17.04 7.47 -11.52
C LEU A 57 17.51 8.83 -12.08
N GLY A 58 17.75 8.91 -13.38
CA GLY A 58 18.07 10.16 -14.07
C GLY A 58 16.93 11.17 -14.00
N LEU A 59 15.69 10.74 -14.24
CA LEU A 59 14.48 11.56 -14.10
C LEU A 59 14.26 12.02 -12.65
N VAL A 60 14.53 11.17 -11.66
CA VAL A 60 14.47 11.50 -10.24
C VAL A 60 15.48 12.60 -9.87
N ARG A 61 16.68 12.54 -10.42
CA ARG A 61 17.72 13.54 -10.15
C ARG A 61 17.37 14.92 -10.71
N VAL A 62 16.69 14.96 -11.84
CA VAL A 62 16.19 16.21 -12.45
C VAL A 62 14.98 16.76 -11.71
N GLY A 63 14.17 15.86 -11.12
CA GLY A 63 12.93 16.18 -10.43
C GLY A 63 13.02 16.59 -8.97
N GLY A 64 14.17 16.88 -8.44
CA GLY A 64 14.51 17.10 -7.02
C GLY A 64 13.70 18.11 -6.20
N THR A 65 12.44 18.34 -6.53
CA THR A 65 11.48 19.04 -5.67
C THR A 65 10.92 18.07 -4.65
N ALA A 66 11.46 18.17 -3.48
CA ALA A 66 11.19 17.38 -2.32
C ALA A 66 9.68 17.24 -2.03
N LEU A 67 9.17 16.02 -2.08
CA LEU A 67 7.84 15.71 -1.53
C LEU A 67 7.92 15.92 -0.01
N ALA A 68 7.21 16.93 0.50
CA ALA A 68 7.18 17.19 1.93
C ALA A 68 6.54 16.00 2.66
N VAL A 69 7.32 15.36 3.50
CA VAL A 69 6.92 14.26 4.37
C VAL A 69 7.20 14.68 5.80
N GLU A 70 6.25 14.47 6.70
CA GLU A 70 6.39 14.84 8.10
C GLU A 70 5.98 13.66 8.99
N PHE A 71 6.81 13.34 9.98
CA PHE A 71 6.51 12.36 11.03
C PHE A 71 6.18 13.08 12.35
N THR A 72 5.15 13.93 12.34
CA THR A 72 4.79 14.76 13.48
C THR A 72 3.68 14.14 14.33
N GLY A 73 3.69 14.47 15.63
CA GLY A 73 2.66 14.03 16.55
C GLY A 73 2.64 12.52 16.82
N ARG A 74 1.49 12.03 17.34
CA ARG A 74 1.30 10.60 17.66
C ARG A 74 1.18 9.74 16.41
N GLU A 75 0.48 10.24 15.40
CA GLU A 75 0.30 9.56 14.12
C GLU A 75 1.65 9.41 13.38
N GLY A 76 2.44 10.48 13.35
CA GLY A 76 3.78 10.43 12.74
C GLY A 76 4.72 9.45 13.43
N ARG A 77 4.69 9.34 14.77
CA ARG A 77 5.48 8.33 15.50
C ARG A 77 5.04 6.90 15.18
N PHE A 78 3.74 6.67 15.03
CA PHE A 78 3.22 5.37 14.61
C PHE A 78 3.69 5.01 13.20
N ILE A 79 3.60 5.96 12.25
CA ILE A 79 4.07 5.76 10.87
C ILE A 79 5.60 5.55 10.84
N LEU A 80 6.35 6.26 11.68
CA LEU A 80 7.80 6.05 11.79
C LEU A 80 8.13 4.62 12.22
N LEU A 81 7.41 4.09 13.22
CA LEU A 81 7.53 2.69 13.64
C LEU A 81 7.19 1.73 12.48
N LEU A 82 6.09 1.96 11.76
CA LEU A 82 5.75 1.15 10.59
C LEU A 82 6.84 1.22 9.51
N THR A 83 7.46 2.39 9.30
CA THR A 83 8.58 2.53 8.36
C THR A 83 9.80 1.71 8.79
N MET A 84 10.09 1.66 10.09
CA MET A 84 11.16 0.79 10.62
C MET A 84 10.83 -0.70 10.43
N LEU A 85 9.58 -1.09 10.66
CA LEU A 85 9.12 -2.45 10.40
C LEU A 85 9.22 -2.80 8.91
N SER A 86 8.95 -1.85 8.02
CA SER A 86 9.10 -2.02 6.57
C SER A 86 10.55 -2.30 6.17
N VAL A 87 11.52 -1.60 6.77
CA VAL A 87 12.94 -1.91 6.56
C VAL A 87 13.25 -3.32 7.03
N LEU A 88 12.79 -3.68 8.22
CA LEU A 88 13.00 -5.01 8.79
C LEU A 88 12.39 -6.11 7.90
N THR A 89 11.17 -5.92 7.40
CA THR A 89 10.50 -6.86 6.51
C THR A 89 11.29 -7.07 5.23
N LEU A 90 11.73 -6.01 4.55
CA LEU A 90 12.53 -6.12 3.32
C LEU A 90 13.84 -6.87 3.56
N VAL A 91 14.55 -6.54 4.64
CA VAL A 91 15.82 -7.19 4.97
C VAL A 91 15.60 -8.64 5.37
N ALA A 92 14.59 -8.92 6.20
CA ALA A 92 14.27 -10.29 6.64
C ALA A 92 13.83 -11.17 5.47
N SER A 93 12.99 -10.65 4.57
CA SER A 93 12.55 -11.39 3.38
C SER A 93 13.73 -11.72 2.45
N ALA A 94 14.60 -10.75 2.18
CA ALA A 94 15.80 -10.99 1.38
C ALA A 94 16.75 -12.00 2.05
N ALA A 95 16.94 -11.90 3.35
CA ALA A 95 17.74 -12.83 4.13
C ALA A 95 17.15 -14.25 4.12
N ALA A 96 15.82 -14.37 4.27
CA ALA A 96 15.13 -15.65 4.22
C ALA A 96 15.29 -16.32 2.86
N VAL A 97 15.13 -15.59 1.77
CA VAL A 97 15.33 -16.10 0.41
C VAL A 97 16.77 -16.60 0.17
N ILE A 98 17.78 -15.94 0.77
CA ILE A 98 19.17 -16.35 0.60
C ILE A 98 19.53 -17.58 1.43
N TRP A 99 19.14 -17.58 2.71
CA TRP A 99 19.67 -18.53 3.68
C TRP A 99 18.67 -19.60 4.14
N PHE A 100 17.38 -19.34 3.99
CA PHE A 100 16.31 -20.18 4.49
C PHE A 100 15.18 -20.39 3.49
N PRO A 101 15.45 -20.74 2.21
CA PRO A 101 14.40 -20.82 1.18
C PRO A 101 13.33 -21.86 1.54
N GLN A 102 13.71 -23.06 2.02
CA GLN A 102 12.75 -24.10 2.39
C GLN A 102 11.92 -23.74 3.65
N PRO A 103 12.52 -23.30 4.77
CA PRO A 103 11.74 -22.79 5.90
C PRO A 103 10.82 -21.62 5.53
N LEU A 104 11.21 -20.77 4.58
CA LEU A 104 10.36 -19.69 4.08
C LEU A 104 9.15 -20.26 3.35
N PHE A 105 9.36 -21.19 2.41
CA PHE A 105 8.29 -21.88 1.70
C PHE A 105 7.31 -22.53 2.69
N ASP A 106 7.82 -23.27 3.66
CA ASP A 106 7.00 -23.93 4.69
C ASP A 106 6.22 -22.94 5.58
N ALA A 107 6.70 -21.69 5.70
CA ALA A 107 6.07 -20.66 6.54
C ALA A 107 4.97 -19.87 5.82
N VAL A 108 5.00 -19.82 4.49
CA VAL A 108 4.02 -19.09 3.68
C VAL A 108 2.84 -19.96 3.25
N ASP A 109 2.99 -21.27 3.30
CA ASP A 109 1.97 -22.22 2.90
C ASP A 109 0.66 -22.04 3.69
N GLU A 110 -0.45 -22.56 3.17
CA GLU A 110 -1.78 -22.39 3.76
C GLU A 110 -1.88 -22.91 5.19
N GLY A 111 -2.55 -22.15 6.06
CA GLY A 111 -2.66 -22.43 7.48
C GLY A 111 -1.36 -22.30 8.27
N LYS A 112 -0.28 -21.83 7.65
CA LYS A 112 1.01 -21.58 8.27
C LYS A 112 1.10 -20.13 8.82
N PRO A 113 2.17 -19.81 9.56
CA PRO A 113 2.23 -18.55 10.32
C PRO A 113 2.00 -17.27 9.48
N ILE A 114 2.44 -17.22 8.22
CA ILE A 114 2.30 -16.02 7.38
C ILE A 114 0.85 -15.87 6.92
N ALA A 115 0.22 -16.94 6.41
CA ALA A 115 -1.18 -16.93 6.02
C ALA A 115 -2.10 -16.57 7.22
N VAL A 116 -1.91 -17.22 8.36
CA VAL A 116 -2.67 -16.91 9.59
C VAL A 116 -2.45 -15.46 10.04
N ALA A 117 -1.25 -14.91 9.92
CA ALA A 117 -0.98 -13.53 10.26
C ALA A 117 -1.69 -12.55 9.30
N THR A 118 -1.80 -12.89 8.01
CA THR A 118 -2.57 -12.15 7.00
C THR A 118 -4.05 -12.10 7.38
N GLU A 119 -4.65 -13.24 7.67
CA GLU A 119 -6.05 -13.35 8.10
C GLU A 119 -6.32 -12.53 9.38
N LEU A 120 -5.45 -12.65 10.39
CA LEU A 120 -5.58 -11.88 11.64
C LEU A 120 -5.45 -10.37 11.42
N ALA A 121 -4.57 -9.93 10.53
CA ALA A 121 -4.44 -8.53 10.19
C ALA A 121 -5.68 -8.00 9.46
N LEU A 122 -6.24 -8.77 8.51
CA LEU A 122 -7.50 -8.43 7.83
C LEU A 122 -8.68 -8.40 8.80
N ALA A 123 -8.77 -9.37 9.71
CA ALA A 123 -9.79 -9.38 10.75
C ALA A 123 -9.70 -8.14 11.67
N ALA A 124 -8.49 -7.75 12.06
CA ALA A 124 -8.27 -6.52 12.83
C ALA A 124 -8.68 -5.26 12.04
N ALA A 125 -8.36 -5.20 10.75
CA ALA A 125 -8.79 -4.12 9.87
C ALA A 125 -10.31 -4.02 9.79
N LEU A 126 -10.98 -5.15 9.61
CA LEU A 126 -12.45 -5.25 9.56
C LEU A 126 -13.07 -4.70 10.83
N VAL A 127 -12.59 -5.13 12.00
CA VAL A 127 -13.08 -4.65 13.30
C VAL A 127 -12.90 -3.13 13.43
N TRP A 128 -11.72 -2.60 13.11
CA TRP A 128 -11.48 -1.15 13.17
C TRP A 128 -12.37 -0.37 12.23
N LEU A 129 -12.57 -0.83 11.00
CA LEU A 129 -13.44 -0.17 10.02
C LEU A 129 -14.91 -0.21 10.45
N ALA A 130 -15.41 -1.35 10.95
CA ALA A 130 -16.77 -1.50 11.42
C ALA A 130 -17.07 -0.58 12.62
N VAL A 131 -16.16 -0.55 13.62
CA VAL A 131 -16.29 0.36 14.78
C VAL A 131 -16.20 1.82 14.33
N THR A 132 -15.35 2.13 13.36
CA THR A 132 -15.22 3.49 12.82
C THR A 132 -16.47 3.91 12.06
N ALA A 133 -17.05 3.04 11.25
CA ALA A 133 -18.31 3.26 10.55
C ALA A 133 -19.45 3.53 11.54
N TRP A 134 -19.51 2.76 12.63
CA TRP A 134 -20.47 2.99 13.71
C TRP A 134 -20.31 4.37 14.34
N ARG A 135 -19.10 4.76 14.72
CA ARG A 135 -18.82 6.08 15.30
C ARG A 135 -19.09 7.23 14.33
N ALA A 136 -18.85 7.03 13.05
CA ALA A 136 -19.05 8.04 12.03
C ALA A 136 -20.53 8.36 11.72
N ARG A 137 -21.50 7.67 12.33
CA ARG A 137 -22.95 7.93 12.15
C ARG A 137 -23.38 9.31 12.63
N ILE A 138 -22.65 9.92 13.55
CA ILE A 138 -22.95 11.26 14.06
C ILE A 138 -22.66 12.38 13.07
N PHE A 139 -21.86 12.10 12.03
CA PHE A 139 -21.53 13.09 11.00
C PHE A 139 -22.61 13.16 9.91
N GLY A 140 -22.82 14.37 9.40
CA GLY A 140 -23.72 14.62 8.28
C GLY A 140 -23.22 14.03 6.95
N LYS A 141 -24.02 14.23 5.91
CA LYS A 141 -23.64 13.83 4.54
C LYS A 141 -22.45 14.65 4.01
N LEU A 142 -21.58 14.01 3.26
CA LEU A 142 -20.50 14.66 2.53
C LEU A 142 -21.06 15.45 1.35
N ALA A 143 -20.54 16.66 1.13
CA ALA A 143 -21.04 17.56 0.10
C ALA A 143 -20.96 16.96 -1.32
N PHE A 144 -19.89 16.21 -1.61
CA PHE A 144 -19.62 15.67 -2.94
C PHE A 144 -20.51 14.49 -3.34
N LEU A 145 -20.63 13.50 -2.43
CA LEU A 145 -21.29 12.22 -2.77
C LEU A 145 -22.73 12.15 -2.23
N ALA A 146 -23.18 13.16 -1.48
CA ALA A 146 -24.40 13.12 -0.69
C ALA A 146 -24.52 11.88 0.24
N LEU A 147 -23.41 11.16 0.43
CA LEU A 147 -23.28 9.97 1.28
C LEU A 147 -22.78 10.35 2.68
N ARG A 148 -23.15 9.55 3.67
CA ARG A 148 -22.59 9.67 5.03
C ARG A 148 -21.21 9.01 5.09
N PRO A 149 -20.23 9.57 5.81
CA PRO A 149 -18.94 8.93 6.04
C PRO A 149 -19.05 7.49 6.55
N SER A 150 -20.07 7.22 7.39
CA SER A 150 -20.35 5.88 7.90
C SER A 150 -20.65 4.84 6.81
N LEU A 151 -21.31 5.23 5.72
CA LEU A 151 -21.60 4.32 4.61
C LEU A 151 -20.33 3.99 3.81
N ILE A 152 -19.46 4.97 3.61
CA ILE A 152 -18.18 4.76 2.92
C ILE A 152 -17.31 3.80 3.74
N LEU A 153 -17.20 4.05 5.05
CA LEU A 153 -16.43 3.19 5.97
C LEU A 153 -17.04 1.79 6.08
N ALA A 154 -18.36 1.66 6.06
CA ALA A 154 -19.04 0.36 6.04
C ALA A 154 -18.78 -0.38 4.71
N ALA A 155 -18.76 0.32 3.57
CA ALA A 155 -18.39 -0.26 2.29
C ALA A 155 -16.93 -0.73 2.29
N MET A 156 -16.00 0.05 2.85
CA MET A 156 -14.61 -0.38 3.04
C MET A 156 -14.51 -1.62 3.92
N ALA A 157 -15.27 -1.68 5.02
CA ALA A 157 -15.34 -2.87 5.88
C ALA A 157 -15.89 -4.08 5.10
N GLY A 158 -16.89 -3.88 4.25
CA GLY A 158 -17.42 -4.93 3.37
C GLY A 158 -16.38 -5.46 2.38
N VAL A 159 -15.58 -4.59 1.77
CA VAL A 159 -14.47 -5.01 0.89
C VAL A 159 -13.43 -5.82 1.66
N VAL A 160 -13.00 -5.34 2.85
CA VAL A 160 -12.05 -6.09 3.69
C VAL A 160 -12.63 -7.42 4.16
N PHE A 161 -13.93 -7.48 4.46
CA PHE A 161 -14.62 -8.72 4.79
C PHE A 161 -14.57 -9.72 3.61
N LEU A 162 -14.85 -9.27 2.40
CA LEU A 162 -14.79 -10.13 1.21
C LEU A 162 -13.37 -10.65 0.98
N ILE A 163 -12.35 -9.80 1.09
CA ILE A 163 -10.95 -10.23 0.97
C ILE A 163 -10.63 -11.27 2.04
N LEU A 164 -10.97 -11.02 3.31
CA LEU A 164 -10.76 -11.98 4.40
C LEU A 164 -11.44 -13.33 4.13
N MET A 165 -12.67 -13.31 3.63
CA MET A 165 -13.40 -14.55 3.32
C MET A 165 -12.79 -15.31 2.14
N GLU A 166 -12.27 -14.60 1.14
CA GLU A 166 -11.53 -15.20 0.02
C GLU A 166 -10.21 -15.83 0.49
N GLU A 167 -9.44 -15.15 1.36
CA GLU A 167 -8.20 -15.69 1.97
C GLU A 167 -8.47 -16.96 2.82
N MET A 168 -9.57 -16.97 3.56
CA MET A 168 -9.98 -18.11 4.38
C MET A 168 -10.71 -19.20 3.59
N SER A 169 -10.78 -19.11 2.28
CA SER A 169 -11.60 -19.99 1.41
C SER A 169 -13.01 -20.22 1.97
N TRP A 170 -13.63 -19.09 2.42
CA TRP A 170 -14.96 -19.04 3.06
C TRP A 170 -15.08 -19.97 4.28
N GLY A 171 -13.97 -20.22 4.96
CA GLY A 171 -13.92 -21.08 6.15
C GLY A 171 -13.73 -22.57 5.84
N GLN A 172 -13.46 -22.95 4.60
CA GLN A 172 -13.21 -24.34 4.19
C GLN A 172 -12.14 -25.00 5.08
N HIS A 173 -11.03 -24.31 5.31
CA HIS A 173 -9.94 -24.82 6.15
C HIS A 173 -10.29 -24.92 7.64
N LEU A 174 -11.19 -24.03 8.14
CA LEU A 174 -11.63 -24.06 9.53
C LEU A 174 -12.64 -25.18 9.81
N PHE A 175 -13.56 -25.44 8.89
CA PHE A 175 -14.67 -26.36 9.09
C PHE A 175 -14.47 -27.70 8.38
N GLY A 176 -13.46 -27.83 7.52
CA GLY A 176 -13.08 -29.06 6.85
C GLY A 176 -14.09 -29.54 5.81
N TRP A 177 -14.86 -28.64 5.19
CA TRP A 177 -15.74 -29.02 4.06
C TRP A 177 -14.95 -29.09 2.75
N GLY A 178 -15.40 -29.95 1.83
CA GLY A 178 -14.85 -30.01 0.47
C GLY A 178 -15.31 -28.87 -0.39
N ALA A 179 -14.49 -28.48 -1.39
CA ALA A 179 -14.94 -27.58 -2.43
C ALA A 179 -16.12 -28.20 -3.20
N GLY A 180 -17.18 -27.42 -3.44
CA GLY A 180 -18.30 -27.87 -4.25
C GLY A 180 -17.92 -27.99 -5.73
N GLU A 181 -18.74 -28.70 -6.52
CA GLU A 181 -18.55 -28.97 -7.96
C GLU A 181 -18.18 -27.69 -8.77
N LEU A 182 -18.68 -26.52 -8.36
CA LEU A 182 -18.39 -25.24 -8.99
C LEU A 182 -16.92 -24.82 -8.87
N PHE A 183 -16.20 -25.34 -7.90
CA PHE A 183 -14.80 -24.99 -7.60
C PHE A 183 -13.81 -26.10 -8.00
N GLU A 184 -14.26 -27.18 -8.64
CA GLU A 184 -13.38 -28.26 -9.13
C GLU A 184 -12.39 -27.77 -10.18
N ALA A 185 -12.75 -26.72 -10.96
CA ALA A 185 -11.89 -26.12 -11.95
C ALA A 185 -10.91 -25.07 -11.39
N ASN A 186 -10.97 -24.80 -10.09
CA ASN A 186 -10.09 -23.88 -9.39
C ASN A 186 -8.71 -24.58 -9.16
N ILE A 187 -7.63 -23.82 -9.29
CA ILE A 187 -6.26 -24.36 -9.25
C ILE A 187 -5.94 -25.13 -7.95
N GLN A 188 -6.49 -24.67 -6.82
CA GLN A 188 -6.26 -25.27 -5.50
C GLN A 188 -7.44 -26.12 -4.99
N HIS A 189 -8.51 -26.25 -5.75
CA HIS A 189 -9.76 -26.92 -5.32
C HIS A 189 -10.36 -26.31 -4.05
N GLU A 190 -10.30 -24.99 -3.95
CA GLU A 190 -10.78 -24.22 -2.79
C GLU A 190 -12.04 -23.42 -3.12
N THR A 191 -12.84 -23.17 -2.06
CA THR A 191 -14.06 -22.38 -2.14
C THR A 191 -13.74 -20.89 -2.16
N ASN A 192 -12.94 -20.43 -3.16
CA ASN A 192 -12.62 -19.04 -3.39
C ASN A 192 -12.66 -18.70 -4.88
N LEU A 193 -12.92 -17.45 -5.21
CA LEU A 193 -13.03 -16.98 -6.59
C LEU A 193 -11.67 -16.56 -7.17
N HIS A 194 -10.77 -16.10 -6.34
CA HIS A 194 -9.49 -15.57 -6.82
C HIS A 194 -8.62 -16.66 -7.47
N ASN A 195 -8.72 -17.91 -7.02
CA ASN A 195 -7.98 -19.04 -7.59
C ASN A 195 -8.42 -19.49 -8.99
N PHE A 196 -9.53 -18.97 -9.52
CA PHE A 196 -9.87 -19.14 -10.95
C PHE A 196 -9.00 -18.27 -11.87
N ALA A 197 -8.44 -17.17 -11.37
CA ALA A 197 -7.63 -16.25 -12.13
C ALA A 197 -6.62 -15.53 -11.23
N THR A 198 -5.87 -16.27 -10.43
CA THR A 198 -4.98 -15.82 -9.36
C THR A 198 -4.10 -14.64 -9.79
N ASN A 199 -3.35 -14.80 -10.89
CA ASN A 199 -2.46 -13.74 -11.39
C ASN A 199 -3.17 -12.40 -11.69
N LYS A 200 -4.46 -12.43 -12.08
CA LYS A 200 -5.23 -11.22 -12.38
C LYS A 200 -5.73 -10.56 -11.09
N PHE A 201 -6.21 -11.36 -10.15
CA PHE A 201 -6.66 -10.86 -8.86
C PHE A 201 -5.49 -10.30 -8.04
N GLU A 202 -4.36 -10.99 -8.00
CA GLU A 202 -3.13 -10.50 -7.38
C GLU A 202 -2.68 -9.17 -8.02
N ALA A 203 -2.56 -9.12 -9.35
CA ALA A 203 -2.13 -7.91 -10.04
C ALA A 203 -3.06 -6.72 -9.74
N MET A 204 -4.37 -6.97 -9.66
CA MET A 204 -5.36 -5.95 -9.27
C MET A 204 -5.17 -5.54 -7.81
N TYR A 205 -5.10 -6.49 -6.90
CA TYR A 205 -4.97 -6.27 -5.46
C TYR A 205 -3.71 -5.46 -5.12
N TYR A 206 -2.57 -5.86 -5.68
CA TYR A 206 -1.30 -5.17 -5.47
C TYR A 206 -1.28 -3.78 -6.10
N THR A 207 -1.86 -3.64 -7.30
CA THR A 207 -1.99 -2.33 -7.96
C THR A 207 -2.84 -1.38 -7.11
N VAL A 208 -3.97 -1.85 -6.59
CA VAL A 208 -4.85 -1.04 -5.72
C VAL A 208 -4.11 -0.66 -4.43
N ALA A 209 -3.37 -1.58 -3.82
CA ALA A 209 -2.61 -1.31 -2.61
C ALA A 209 -1.52 -0.24 -2.83
N VAL A 210 -0.73 -0.36 -3.92
CA VAL A 210 0.27 0.66 -4.29
C VAL A 210 -0.40 1.99 -4.62
N ALA A 211 -1.47 1.97 -5.41
CA ALA A 211 -2.19 3.18 -5.75
C ALA A 211 -2.74 3.90 -4.51
N ALA A 212 -3.36 3.17 -3.58
CA ALA A 212 -3.99 3.73 -2.39
C ALA A 212 -2.97 4.21 -1.34
N PHE A 213 -1.92 3.42 -1.08
CA PHE A 213 -1.01 3.67 0.04
C PHE A 213 0.28 4.36 -0.35
N VAL A 214 0.76 4.18 -1.58
CA VAL A 214 2.02 4.77 -2.03
C VAL A 214 1.77 6.01 -2.88
N VAL A 215 0.85 5.97 -3.85
CA VAL A 215 0.65 7.05 -4.84
C VAL A 215 -0.34 8.10 -4.37
N LEU A 216 -1.54 7.68 -3.95
CA LEU A 216 -2.65 8.57 -3.58
C LEU A 216 -2.27 9.65 -2.56
N PRO A 217 -1.47 9.38 -1.50
CA PRO A 217 -1.05 10.40 -0.55
C PRO A 217 -0.32 11.59 -1.18
N HIS A 218 0.33 11.39 -2.31
CA HIS A 218 1.13 12.39 -3.01
C HIS A 218 0.37 13.12 -4.12
N VAL A 219 -0.53 12.41 -4.82
CA VAL A 219 -1.29 12.97 -5.95
C VAL A 219 -2.62 13.57 -5.54
N TRP A 220 -3.12 13.28 -4.31
CA TRP A 220 -4.40 13.84 -3.87
C TRP A 220 -4.40 15.37 -3.95
N PRO A 221 -5.32 15.96 -4.70
CA PRO A 221 -5.34 17.40 -4.93
C PRO A 221 -5.83 18.12 -3.68
N ARG A 222 -4.91 18.53 -2.81
CA ARG A 222 -5.21 19.35 -1.63
C ARG A 222 -5.72 20.76 -1.98
N SER A 223 -5.56 21.14 -3.25
CA SER A 223 -5.97 22.44 -3.77
C SER A 223 -7.26 22.40 -4.61
N VAL A 224 -7.77 21.22 -4.95
CA VAL A 224 -8.97 21.09 -5.79
C VAL A 224 -10.23 21.15 -4.94
N GLY A 225 -10.55 22.35 -4.52
CA GLY A 225 -11.89 22.77 -4.14
C GLY A 225 -12.59 21.95 -3.03
N ARG A 226 -13.62 22.57 -2.45
CA ARG A 226 -14.49 22.00 -1.39
C ARG A 226 -15.10 20.65 -1.73
N MET A 227 -15.11 20.24 -3.00
CA MET A 227 -15.76 19.03 -3.47
C MET A 227 -15.01 17.76 -3.05
N LEU A 228 -13.70 17.71 -3.29
CA LEU A 228 -12.86 16.58 -2.89
C LEU A 228 -12.30 16.71 -1.46
N GLY A 229 -12.29 17.92 -0.88
CA GLY A 229 -11.86 18.16 0.48
C GLY A 229 -12.66 17.39 1.54
N SER A 230 -13.92 17.05 1.22
CA SER A 230 -14.75 16.22 2.10
C SER A 230 -14.30 14.76 2.22
N LEU A 231 -13.48 14.26 1.28
CA LEU A 231 -12.91 12.91 1.29
C LEU A 231 -11.46 12.88 1.80
N GLU A 232 -10.86 14.04 2.11
CA GLU A 232 -9.47 14.13 2.56
C GLU A 232 -9.18 13.29 3.82
N PHE A 233 -10.19 13.07 4.69
CA PHE A 233 -10.03 12.23 5.87
C PHE A 233 -9.68 10.77 5.54
N LEU A 234 -10.07 10.31 4.32
CA LEU A 234 -9.77 8.96 3.82
C LEU A 234 -8.36 8.86 3.21
N VAL A 235 -7.69 9.98 2.95
CA VAL A 235 -6.37 9.94 2.32
C VAL A 235 -5.31 9.64 3.37
N PRO A 236 -4.46 8.60 3.18
CA PRO A 236 -3.34 8.37 4.08
C PRO A 236 -2.39 9.58 4.09
N PRO A 237 -1.72 9.87 5.20
CA PRO A 237 -0.70 10.91 5.22
C PRO A 237 0.48 10.53 4.32
N ARG A 238 1.17 11.51 3.76
CA ARG A 238 2.29 11.28 2.84
C ARG A 238 3.39 10.38 3.43
N ALA A 239 3.64 10.51 4.73
CA ALA A 239 4.60 9.65 5.43
C ALA A 239 4.22 8.17 5.37
N PHE A 240 2.91 7.84 5.31
CA PHE A 240 2.43 6.47 5.24
C PHE A 240 2.91 5.75 3.97
N ALA A 241 3.13 6.48 2.88
CA ALA A 241 3.69 5.91 1.66
C ALA A 241 5.08 5.28 1.89
N LEU A 242 5.90 5.83 2.80
CA LEU A 242 7.20 5.25 3.14
C LEU A 242 7.05 3.92 3.87
N ALA A 243 6.08 3.82 4.78
CA ALA A 243 5.76 2.56 5.45
C ALA A 243 5.15 1.51 4.47
N ALA A 244 4.54 1.95 3.38
CA ALA A 244 3.93 1.08 2.39
C ALA A 244 4.89 0.62 1.28
N LEU A 245 6.14 1.10 1.24
CA LEU A 245 7.10 0.75 0.19
C LEU A 245 7.39 -0.74 0.02
N PRO A 246 7.34 -1.61 1.05
CA PRO A 246 7.50 -3.05 0.82
C PRO A 246 6.50 -3.62 -0.17
N VAL A 247 5.28 -3.08 -0.27
CA VAL A 247 4.29 -3.51 -1.29
C VAL A 247 4.82 -3.31 -2.72
N ALA A 248 5.64 -2.27 -2.92
CA ALA A 248 6.30 -2.00 -4.19
C ALA A 248 7.68 -2.67 -4.33
N GLY A 249 8.21 -3.29 -3.29
CA GLY A 249 9.56 -3.86 -3.23
C GLY A 249 9.61 -5.37 -3.07
N LEU A 250 8.56 -5.97 -2.54
CA LEU A 250 8.41 -7.42 -2.47
C LEU A 250 7.88 -7.92 -3.81
N ILE A 251 8.72 -7.95 -4.83
CA ILE A 251 8.34 -8.23 -6.19
C ILE A 251 9.27 -9.27 -6.79
N TYR A 252 8.75 -10.43 -7.03
CA TYR A 252 9.24 -11.37 -8.01
C TYR A 252 8.06 -12.21 -8.49
N GLN A 253 7.69 -12.04 -9.74
CA GLN A 253 6.74 -12.91 -10.42
C GLN A 253 7.12 -12.96 -11.89
N GLU A 254 7.16 -14.15 -12.43
CA GLU A 254 7.50 -14.39 -13.84
C GLU A 254 6.49 -13.80 -14.81
N TRP A 255 5.21 -13.74 -14.40
CA TRP A 255 4.09 -13.46 -15.28
C TRP A 255 3.72 -11.97 -15.41
N ASN A 256 4.07 -11.14 -14.42
CA ASN A 256 3.62 -9.74 -14.33
C ASN A 256 4.77 -8.76 -14.09
N VAL A 257 5.93 -9.03 -14.68
CA VAL A 257 7.18 -8.27 -14.42
C VAL A 257 7.02 -6.77 -14.64
N VAL A 258 6.33 -6.36 -15.71
CA VAL A 258 6.27 -4.94 -16.10
C VAL A 258 5.42 -4.08 -15.17
N PRO A 259 4.18 -4.42 -14.81
CA PRO A 259 3.41 -3.63 -13.85
C PRO A 259 4.14 -3.47 -12.52
N TYR A 260 4.79 -4.53 -12.05
CA TYR A 260 5.50 -4.51 -10.78
C TYR A 260 6.76 -3.66 -10.81
N GLN A 261 7.50 -3.66 -11.90
CA GLN A 261 8.64 -2.77 -12.07
C GLN A 261 8.21 -1.29 -12.04
N ILE A 262 7.09 -0.95 -12.68
CA ILE A 262 6.54 0.41 -12.61
C ILE A 262 6.31 0.80 -11.14
N TRP A 263 5.70 -0.06 -10.36
CA TRP A 263 5.41 0.21 -8.95
C TRP A 263 6.67 0.32 -8.11
N PHE A 264 7.67 -0.51 -8.37
CA PHE A 264 8.97 -0.44 -7.70
C PHE A 264 9.65 0.90 -7.95
N PHE A 265 9.79 1.32 -9.21
CA PHE A 265 10.46 2.58 -9.54
C PHE A 265 9.69 3.79 -9.04
N LEU A 266 8.37 3.75 -9.07
CA LEU A 266 7.53 4.79 -8.51
C LEU A 266 7.72 4.90 -7.00
N GLY A 267 7.74 3.78 -6.29
CA GLY A 267 8.05 3.72 -4.86
C GLY A 267 9.43 4.26 -4.54
N LEU A 268 10.44 3.86 -5.31
CA LEU A 268 11.81 4.35 -5.18
C LEU A 268 11.90 5.87 -5.41
N LEU A 269 11.22 6.39 -6.43
CA LEU A 269 11.11 7.82 -6.72
C LEU A 269 10.52 8.59 -5.52
N ILE A 270 9.44 8.09 -4.95
CA ILE A 270 8.79 8.69 -3.78
C ILE A 270 9.75 8.69 -2.59
N ALA A 271 10.44 7.58 -2.31
CA ALA A 271 11.39 7.46 -1.22
C ALA A 271 12.57 8.44 -1.35
N LEU A 272 13.18 8.52 -2.53
CA LEU A 272 14.29 9.42 -2.80
C LEU A 272 13.89 10.88 -2.69
N SER A 273 12.68 11.23 -3.18
CA SER A 273 12.13 12.58 -3.07
C SER A 273 11.84 12.95 -1.60
N ALA A 274 11.24 12.04 -0.85
CA ALA A 274 10.99 12.22 0.58
C ALA A 274 12.29 12.36 1.38
N ARG A 275 13.32 11.54 1.07
CA ARG A 275 14.65 11.68 1.68
C ARG A 275 15.25 13.07 1.43
N GLY A 276 15.15 13.58 0.21
CA GLY A 276 15.63 14.92 -0.15
C GLY A 276 14.93 16.03 0.65
N ALA A 277 13.63 15.89 0.93
CA ALA A 277 12.87 16.79 1.77
C ALA A 277 13.32 16.73 3.24
N LEU A 278 13.35 15.53 3.79
CA LEU A 278 13.69 15.27 5.18
C LEU A 278 15.12 15.70 5.53
N LYS A 279 16.07 15.55 4.61
CA LYS A 279 17.45 15.97 4.83
C LYS A 279 17.59 17.47 5.18
N ARG A 280 16.62 18.28 4.80
CA ARG A 280 16.60 19.73 5.13
C ARG A 280 15.95 20.02 6.49
N GLN A 281 15.23 19.06 7.05
CA GLN A 281 14.42 19.26 8.27
C GLN A 281 14.90 18.38 9.43
N ASP A 282 15.15 17.10 9.18
CA ASP A 282 15.55 16.10 10.17
C ASP A 282 16.48 15.06 9.53
N ASP A 283 17.75 15.19 9.80
CA ASP A 283 18.79 14.32 9.26
C ASP A 283 18.64 12.85 9.74
N ARG A 284 18.05 12.61 10.94
CA ARG A 284 17.80 11.24 11.43
C ARG A 284 16.73 10.53 10.62
N GLN A 285 15.62 11.23 10.35
CA GLN A 285 14.56 10.70 9.51
C GLN A 285 15.05 10.49 8.07
N ALA A 286 15.86 11.40 7.54
CA ALA A 286 16.48 11.22 6.23
C ALA A 286 17.40 9.99 6.16
N ARG A 287 18.15 9.69 7.23
CA ARG A 287 18.95 8.46 7.32
C ARG A 287 18.08 7.20 7.33
N LEU A 288 16.98 7.19 8.08
CA LEU A 288 16.04 6.06 8.05
C LEU A 288 15.52 5.80 6.64
N VAL A 289 15.10 6.86 5.92
CA VAL A 289 14.63 6.71 4.53
C VAL A 289 15.76 6.26 3.61
N SER A 290 17.03 6.66 3.88
CA SER A 290 18.17 6.12 3.12
C SER A 290 18.35 4.62 3.35
N VAL A 291 18.21 4.16 4.59
CA VAL A 291 18.25 2.71 4.91
C VAL A 291 17.09 1.98 4.25
N LEU A 292 15.89 2.57 4.25
CA LEU A 292 14.72 2.01 3.56
C LEU A 292 14.97 1.88 2.04
N VAL A 293 15.56 2.89 1.40
CA VAL A 293 15.95 2.83 -0.02
C VAL A 293 16.95 1.72 -0.28
N LEU A 294 17.98 1.60 0.57
CA LEU A 294 18.99 0.53 0.44
C LEU A 294 18.35 -0.86 0.65
N ALA A 295 17.46 -1.00 1.64
CA ALA A 295 16.73 -2.25 1.87
C ALA A 295 15.83 -2.60 0.68
N LEU A 296 15.12 -1.61 0.12
CA LEU A 296 14.24 -1.79 -1.04
C LEU A 296 15.03 -2.29 -2.27
N VAL A 297 16.13 -1.58 -2.62
CA VAL A 297 16.97 -1.93 -3.77
C VAL A 297 17.69 -3.25 -3.54
N GLY A 298 18.22 -3.48 -2.32
CA GLY A 298 18.91 -4.71 -1.96
C GLY A 298 17.99 -5.93 -1.99
N ALA A 299 16.79 -5.82 -1.44
CA ALA A 299 15.79 -6.89 -1.49
C ALA A 299 15.41 -7.22 -2.94
N GLN A 300 15.15 -6.21 -3.76
CA GLN A 300 14.83 -6.40 -5.18
C GLN A 300 15.98 -7.08 -5.93
N ALA A 301 17.24 -6.68 -5.69
CA ALA A 301 18.38 -7.34 -6.31
C ALA A 301 18.48 -8.84 -5.91
N VAL A 302 18.21 -9.15 -4.63
CA VAL A 302 18.17 -10.55 -4.16
C VAL A 302 17.06 -11.33 -4.86
N PHE A 303 15.84 -10.78 -4.94
CA PHE A 303 14.71 -11.44 -5.58
C PHE A 303 14.96 -11.69 -7.07
N LEU A 304 15.56 -10.74 -7.79
CA LEU A 304 15.90 -10.92 -9.20
C LEU A 304 16.95 -12.03 -9.41
N VAL A 305 17.94 -12.13 -8.52
CA VAL A 305 19.01 -13.15 -8.64
C VAL A 305 18.55 -14.53 -8.18
N LYS A 306 17.76 -14.60 -7.12
CA LYS A 306 17.32 -15.85 -6.48
C LYS A 306 15.93 -16.31 -6.91
N GLY A 307 15.14 -15.42 -7.49
CA GLY A 307 13.77 -15.69 -7.91
C GLY A 307 13.56 -16.93 -8.76
N PRO A 308 14.46 -17.26 -9.74
CA PRO A 308 14.33 -18.51 -10.49
C PRO A 308 14.36 -19.78 -9.64
N GLY A 309 14.88 -19.71 -8.41
CA GLY A 309 14.87 -20.82 -7.44
C GLY A 309 13.70 -20.79 -6.45
N LEU A 310 12.83 -19.79 -6.54
CA LEU A 310 11.59 -19.69 -5.77
C LEU A 310 10.44 -20.35 -6.56
N SER A 311 9.37 -20.73 -5.85
CA SER A 311 8.18 -21.34 -6.45
C SER A 311 7.37 -20.32 -7.28
N HIS A 312 7.90 -19.91 -8.41
CA HIS A 312 7.35 -18.86 -9.28
C HIS A 312 7.07 -17.51 -8.57
N GLY A 313 7.75 -17.27 -7.44
CA GLY A 313 7.58 -16.05 -6.64
C GLY A 313 6.52 -16.13 -5.56
N TYR A 314 5.92 -17.30 -5.35
CA TYR A 314 4.88 -17.54 -4.35
C TYR A 314 5.30 -17.04 -2.96
N GLU A 315 6.51 -17.38 -2.50
CA GLU A 315 7.01 -16.97 -1.18
C GLU A 315 7.07 -15.45 -1.00
N VAL A 316 7.42 -14.72 -2.05
CA VAL A 316 7.49 -13.25 -2.02
C VAL A 316 6.09 -12.64 -2.10
N SER A 317 5.18 -13.28 -2.85
CA SER A 317 3.79 -12.89 -2.98
C SER A 317 3.08 -12.94 -1.63
N GLU A 318 3.15 -14.05 -0.93
CA GLU A 318 2.54 -14.27 0.37
C GLU A 318 3.03 -13.25 1.43
N ILE A 319 4.34 -12.97 1.48
CA ILE A 319 4.86 -11.94 2.37
C ILE A 319 4.29 -10.56 1.99
N ARG A 320 4.13 -10.27 0.70
CA ARG A 320 3.54 -9.01 0.23
C ARG A 320 2.09 -8.89 0.66
N GLU A 321 1.32 -9.96 0.61
CA GLU A 321 -0.06 -9.99 1.07
C GLU A 321 -0.18 -9.73 2.56
N LEU A 322 0.66 -10.36 3.38
CA LEU A 322 0.78 -10.03 4.79
C LEU A 322 1.07 -8.53 5.01
N VAL A 323 2.02 -7.98 4.26
CA VAL A 323 2.35 -6.54 4.37
C VAL A 323 1.14 -5.68 4.01
N ILE A 324 0.40 -6.01 2.96
CA ILE A 324 -0.81 -5.27 2.57
C ILE A 324 -1.86 -5.37 3.69
N ALA A 325 -2.10 -6.55 4.22
CA ALA A 325 -3.04 -6.76 5.31
C ALA A 325 -2.69 -5.93 6.56
N VAL A 326 -1.40 -5.91 6.95
CA VAL A 326 -0.89 -5.08 8.06
C VAL A 326 -1.05 -3.60 7.77
N LEU A 327 -0.81 -3.15 6.54
CA LEU A 327 -1.02 -1.75 6.14
C LEU A 327 -2.51 -1.37 6.18
N VAL A 328 -3.39 -2.24 5.70
CA VAL A 328 -4.85 -2.04 5.78
C VAL A 328 -5.30 -1.93 7.23
N ALA A 329 -4.84 -2.82 8.12
CA ALA A 329 -5.12 -2.78 9.55
C ALA A 329 -4.60 -1.49 10.20
N SER A 330 -3.37 -1.11 9.91
CA SER A 330 -2.74 0.11 10.40
C SER A 330 -3.48 1.36 9.95
N TYR A 331 -3.87 1.39 8.69
CA TYR A 331 -4.65 2.48 8.11
C TYR A 331 -6.06 2.55 8.72
N ALA A 332 -6.74 1.42 8.89
CA ALA A 332 -8.05 1.34 9.55
C ALA A 332 -7.98 1.85 11.00
N PHE A 333 -6.93 1.49 11.75
CA PHE A 333 -6.67 2.03 13.08
C PHE A 333 -6.44 3.55 13.07
N MET A 334 -5.69 4.08 12.11
CA MET A 334 -5.49 5.53 11.98
C MET A 334 -6.80 6.26 11.67
N LEU A 335 -7.62 5.73 10.75
CA LEU A 335 -8.95 6.25 10.46
C LEU A 335 -9.84 6.24 11.72
N HIS A 336 -9.81 5.14 12.47
CA HIS A 336 -10.54 5.03 13.73
C HIS A 336 -10.17 6.17 14.69
N ARG A 337 -8.88 6.44 14.86
CA ARG A 337 -8.42 7.52 15.73
C ARG A 337 -8.87 8.89 15.26
N ARG A 338 -8.72 9.18 13.96
CA ARG A 338 -9.14 10.46 13.35
C ARG A 338 -10.64 10.70 13.56
N VAL A 339 -11.46 9.69 13.27
CA VAL A 339 -12.92 9.77 13.44
C VAL A 339 -13.30 9.89 14.92
N ALA A 340 -12.63 9.19 15.82
CA ALA A 340 -12.87 9.29 17.25
C ALA A 340 -12.52 10.68 17.82
N ASP A 341 -11.40 11.27 17.36
CA ASP A 341 -11.01 12.62 17.77
C ASP A 341 -12.01 13.67 17.26
N ALA A 342 -12.39 13.58 15.98
CA ALA A 342 -13.41 14.46 15.40
C ALA A 342 -14.78 14.32 16.11
N ALA A 343 -15.17 13.10 16.47
CA ALA A 343 -16.42 12.85 17.18
C ALA A 343 -16.42 13.50 18.58
N ARG A 344 -15.29 13.40 19.31
CA ARG A 344 -15.16 14.07 20.62
C ARG A 344 -15.26 15.58 20.50
N ALA A 345 -14.67 16.19 19.49
CA ALA A 345 -14.76 17.63 19.25
C ALA A 345 -16.22 18.07 19.00
N VAL A 346 -16.97 17.35 18.18
CA VAL A 346 -18.40 17.64 17.90
C VAL A 346 -19.26 17.53 19.17
N VAL A 347 -19.01 16.54 20.01
CA VAL A 347 -19.74 16.37 21.26
C VAL A 347 -19.43 17.52 22.24
N ALA A 348 -18.16 17.88 22.38
CA ALA A 348 -17.72 18.97 23.25
C ALA A 348 -18.35 20.34 22.83
N GLU A 349 -18.42 20.63 21.53
CA GLU A 349 -19.07 21.85 21.01
C GLU A 349 -20.56 21.87 21.34
N ARG A 350 -21.26 20.74 21.24
CA ARG A 350 -22.69 20.65 21.56
C ARG A 350 -22.95 20.86 23.05
N THR A 351 -22.10 20.34 23.93
CA THR A 351 -22.23 20.51 25.37
C THR A 351 -21.88 21.92 25.84
N ALA A 352 -20.94 22.58 25.22
CA ALA A 352 -20.54 23.95 25.52
C ALA A 352 -21.54 25.01 25.00
N GLY A 353 -22.30 24.71 23.97
CA GLY A 353 -23.31 25.59 23.38
C GLY A 353 -24.73 25.41 23.89
N SER A 354 -24.97 24.54 24.91
CA SER A 354 -26.26 24.41 25.55
C SER A 354 -26.33 25.41 26.71
N PRO A 355 -27.20 26.47 26.64
CA PRO A 355 -27.39 27.42 27.73
C PRO A 355 -28.06 26.80 28.94
#